data_01e5230c1a8af9cedde0ffb1110e08f3
#
_entry.id   01e5230c1a8af9cedde0ffb1110e08f3
#
_cell.length_a   1.000
_cell.length_b   1.000
_cell.length_c   1.000
_cell.angle_alpha   90.00
_cell.angle_beta   90.00
_cell.angle_gamma   90.00
#
_symmetry.space_group_name_H-M   'P 1'
#
loop_
_entity.id
_entity.type
_entity.pdbx_description
1 polymer ?
#
loop_
_entity_poly.entity_id
_entity_poly.type
_entity_poly.pdbx_seq_one_letter_code
_entity_poly.pdbx_strand_id
1 'polypeptide(L)'
;VFLNIKIILAVSIIALIIGYVLDSQKEKVFYSEMFVVPKFQSKYELINSISYYNSLIAVGDTEELKSQFGINEDEAKSLIEFEVEIGPESKNEQLESFNGFLRTLDSTTKTKITFEDYLENRNIYTANIFLLRARSRNYKIFKKLEEGLSKSIYNDFSDTEKSKRDSVLILEKENLEQALVEVRKMKEAYLDVLQKESEKNIVSSNLGSPLGFQVEKSETKENELLTKELNILNQLNGLKKELVVNDEIFDKISSFKEKGLLEHYWYKNYKFILPILALIFLALATSFIKFYKHVINFK
;
A
#
# COMPACT_ATOMS: atom_id res chain seq x y z
N VAL A 1 -6.37 -47.90 35.09
CA VAL A 1 -5.72 -47.08 34.04
C VAL A 1 -6.03 -47.66 32.66
N PHE A 2 -5.90 -48.98 32.41
CA PHE A 2 -6.10 -49.57 31.08
C PHE A 2 -7.55 -49.52 30.53
N LEU A 3 -8.57 -49.54 31.40
CA LEU A 3 -9.96 -49.42 30.99
C LEU A 3 -10.29 -48.03 30.42
N ASN A 4 -9.68 -47.01 30.96
CA ASN A 4 -9.88 -45.63 30.51
C ASN A 4 -9.18 -45.35 29.16
N ILE A 5 -8.09 -46.05 28.84
CA ILE A 5 -7.38 -45.87 27.55
C ILE A 5 -8.25 -46.33 26.38
N LYS A 6 -8.98 -47.44 26.52
CA LYS A 6 -9.90 -47.94 25.47
C LYS A 6 -11.03 -46.91 25.21
N ILE A 7 -11.59 -46.32 26.27
CA ILE A 7 -12.65 -45.31 26.14
C ILE A 7 -12.11 -44.05 25.49
N ILE A 8 -10.94 -43.58 25.91
CA ILE A 8 -10.27 -42.39 25.33
C ILE A 8 -10.05 -42.62 23.83
N LEU A 9 -9.53 -43.78 23.45
CA LEU A 9 -9.24 -44.09 22.06
C LEU A 9 -10.51 -44.18 21.21
N ALA A 10 -11.56 -44.85 21.73
CA ALA A 10 -12.85 -44.93 21.05
C ALA A 10 -13.50 -43.57 20.83
N VAL A 11 -13.53 -42.72 21.87
CA VAL A 11 -14.09 -41.35 21.76
C VAL A 11 -13.29 -40.51 20.78
N SER A 12 -11.95 -40.59 20.79
CA SER A 12 -11.10 -39.87 19.85
C SER A 12 -11.34 -40.30 18.40
N ILE A 13 -11.50 -41.59 18.12
CA ILE A 13 -11.78 -42.12 16.77
C ILE A 13 -13.16 -41.64 16.29
N ILE A 14 -14.18 -41.68 17.14
CA ILE A 14 -15.53 -41.24 16.80
C ILE A 14 -15.50 -39.71 16.51
N ALA A 15 -14.85 -38.92 17.36
CA ALA A 15 -14.70 -37.47 17.15
C ALA A 15 -13.95 -37.14 15.86
N LEU A 16 -12.94 -37.94 15.49
CA LEU A 16 -12.18 -37.79 14.25
C LEU A 16 -13.05 -38.11 13.01
N ILE A 17 -13.86 -39.15 13.06
CA ILE A 17 -14.79 -39.52 11.97
C ILE A 17 -15.82 -38.39 11.78
N ILE A 18 -16.44 -37.91 12.86
CA ILE A 18 -17.42 -36.84 12.82
C ILE A 18 -16.74 -35.56 12.28
N GLY A 19 -15.53 -35.22 12.76
CA GLY A 19 -14.77 -34.10 12.27
C GLY A 19 -14.45 -34.19 10.79
N TYR A 20 -14.10 -35.34 10.29
CA TYR A 20 -13.83 -35.57 8.86
C TYR A 20 -15.09 -35.37 8.01
N VAL A 21 -16.24 -35.90 8.43
CA VAL A 21 -17.53 -35.72 7.72
C VAL A 21 -17.90 -34.22 7.67
N LEU A 22 -17.77 -33.49 8.77
CA LEU A 22 -18.05 -32.05 8.82
C LEU A 22 -17.10 -31.26 7.95
N ASP A 23 -15.79 -31.58 7.95
CA ASP A 23 -14.82 -30.94 7.08
C ASP A 23 -15.09 -31.20 5.58
N SER A 24 -15.59 -32.39 5.23
CA SER A 24 -15.92 -32.73 3.84
C SER A 24 -17.12 -31.94 3.29
N GLN A 25 -18.02 -31.51 4.17
CA GLN A 25 -19.20 -30.69 3.80
C GLN A 25 -18.91 -29.18 3.81
N LYS A 26 -17.74 -28.77 4.30
CA LYS A 26 -17.39 -27.36 4.39
C LYS A 26 -17.10 -26.79 3.01
N GLU A 27 -17.71 -25.65 2.73
CA GLU A 27 -17.45 -24.93 1.49
C GLU A 27 -15.98 -24.45 1.44
N LYS A 28 -15.38 -24.60 0.26
CA LYS A 28 -14.01 -24.15 0.03
C LYS A 28 -13.98 -22.62 -0.05
N VAL A 29 -13.08 -22.02 0.68
CA VAL A 29 -12.82 -20.60 0.63
C VAL A 29 -11.51 -20.36 -0.10
N PHE A 30 -11.53 -19.42 -1.02
CA PHE A 30 -10.36 -18.98 -1.78
C PHE A 30 -10.09 -17.51 -1.46
N TYR A 31 -8.83 -17.16 -1.50
CA TYR A 31 -8.40 -15.76 -1.33
C TYR A 31 -7.41 -15.34 -2.41
N SER A 32 -7.36 -14.06 -2.66
CA SER A 32 -6.31 -13.44 -3.46
C SER A 32 -5.90 -12.13 -2.83
N GLU A 33 -4.65 -11.76 -3.05
CA GLU A 33 -4.02 -10.58 -2.47
C GLU A 33 -3.47 -9.67 -3.56
N MET A 34 -3.57 -8.36 -3.33
CA MET A 34 -2.92 -7.34 -4.13
C MET A 34 -2.29 -6.27 -3.23
N PHE A 35 -1.23 -5.63 -3.73
CA PHE A 35 -0.56 -4.53 -3.06
C PHE A 35 -0.79 -3.24 -3.83
N VAL A 36 -1.21 -2.19 -3.10
CA VAL A 36 -1.49 -0.87 -3.66
C VAL A 36 -0.82 0.23 -2.84
N VAL A 37 -0.45 1.31 -3.53
CA VAL A 37 0.05 2.55 -2.92
C VAL A 37 -0.95 3.66 -3.25
N PRO A 38 -1.84 4.03 -2.33
CA PRO A 38 -2.76 5.15 -2.52
C PRO A 38 -2.01 6.48 -2.55
N LYS A 39 -2.40 7.37 -3.47
CA LYS A 39 -1.89 8.74 -3.60
C LYS A 39 -3.02 9.74 -3.32
N PHE A 40 -2.70 11.02 -3.20
CA PHE A 40 -3.69 12.10 -3.04
C PHE A 40 -4.74 11.82 -1.95
N GLN A 41 -4.30 11.25 -0.82
CA GLN A 41 -5.15 10.86 0.32
C GLN A 41 -6.25 9.83 -0.01
N SER A 42 -6.19 9.16 -1.16
CA SER A 42 -7.15 8.12 -1.56
C SER A 42 -7.18 6.90 -0.62
N LYS A 43 -6.22 6.80 0.32
CA LYS A 43 -6.20 5.76 1.36
C LYS A 43 -7.44 5.78 2.25
N TYR A 44 -8.00 6.97 2.54
CA TYR A 44 -9.21 7.07 3.35
C TYR A 44 -10.41 6.50 2.59
N GLU A 45 -10.51 6.81 1.30
CA GLU A 45 -11.56 6.28 0.45
C GLU A 45 -11.42 4.76 0.25
N LEU A 46 -10.21 4.27 0.05
CA LEU A 46 -9.94 2.84 -0.04
C LEU A 46 -10.46 2.08 1.19
N ILE A 47 -10.10 2.53 2.40
CA ILE A 47 -10.51 1.87 3.65
C ILE A 47 -12.03 1.96 3.83
N ASN A 48 -12.61 3.12 3.50
CA ASN A 48 -14.05 3.34 3.61
C ASN A 48 -14.83 2.47 2.63
N SER A 49 -14.37 2.36 1.37
CA SER A 49 -14.96 1.50 0.35
C SER A 49 -14.92 0.03 0.74
N ILE A 50 -13.80 -0.45 1.31
CA ILE A 50 -13.70 -1.82 1.82
C ILE A 50 -14.72 -2.08 2.94
N SER A 51 -14.87 -1.13 3.88
CA SER A 51 -15.88 -1.23 4.94
C SER A 51 -17.31 -1.25 4.37
N TYR A 52 -17.59 -0.43 3.36
CA TYR A 52 -18.87 -0.39 2.68
C TYR A 52 -19.18 -1.73 1.98
N TYR A 53 -18.23 -2.29 1.22
CA TYR A 53 -18.43 -3.59 0.56
C TYR A 53 -18.65 -4.73 1.55
N ASN A 54 -17.94 -4.74 2.66
CA ASN A 54 -18.19 -5.71 3.72
C ASN A 54 -19.58 -5.57 4.33
N SER A 55 -20.10 -4.34 4.44
CA SER A 55 -21.48 -4.09 4.87
C SER A 55 -22.50 -4.65 3.86
N LEU A 56 -22.27 -4.44 2.56
CA LEU A 56 -23.14 -5.01 1.50
C LEU A 56 -23.13 -6.54 1.53
N ILE A 57 -21.97 -7.16 1.71
CA ILE A 57 -21.82 -8.62 1.85
C ILE A 57 -22.59 -9.11 3.08
N ALA A 58 -22.44 -8.44 4.23
CA ALA A 58 -23.11 -8.83 5.46
C ALA A 58 -24.64 -8.74 5.42
N VAL A 59 -25.18 -7.74 4.71
CA VAL A 59 -26.64 -7.56 4.50
C VAL A 59 -27.15 -8.46 3.36
N GLY A 60 -26.26 -8.94 2.48
CA GLY A 60 -26.62 -9.75 1.31
C GLY A 60 -27.15 -8.92 0.14
N ASP A 61 -26.76 -7.64 0.03
CA ASP A 61 -27.11 -6.76 -1.08
C ASP A 61 -26.31 -7.11 -2.34
N THR A 62 -26.81 -8.13 -3.05
CA THR A 62 -26.16 -8.64 -4.27
C THR A 62 -26.33 -7.68 -5.45
N GLU A 63 -27.38 -6.86 -5.48
CA GLU A 63 -27.62 -5.93 -6.60
C GLU A 63 -26.56 -4.82 -6.64
N GLU A 64 -26.27 -4.23 -5.49
CA GLU A 64 -25.23 -3.21 -5.40
C GLU A 64 -23.84 -3.80 -5.66
N LEU A 65 -23.53 -4.97 -5.11
CA LEU A 65 -22.27 -5.67 -5.39
C LEU A 65 -22.07 -5.99 -6.87
N LYS A 66 -23.13 -6.41 -7.58
CA LYS A 66 -23.11 -6.63 -9.04
C LYS A 66 -22.77 -5.35 -9.79
N SER A 67 -23.42 -4.25 -9.41
CA SER A 67 -23.21 -2.93 -10.02
C SER A 67 -21.77 -2.45 -9.84
N GLN A 68 -21.24 -2.56 -8.62
CA GLN A 68 -19.89 -2.08 -8.26
C GLN A 68 -18.77 -2.89 -8.91
N PHE A 69 -18.91 -4.22 -8.93
CA PHE A 69 -17.84 -5.10 -9.41
C PHE A 69 -18.04 -5.66 -10.82
N GLY A 70 -19.20 -5.40 -11.47
CA GLY A 70 -19.50 -5.96 -12.78
C GLY A 70 -19.57 -7.50 -12.78
N ILE A 71 -20.06 -8.09 -11.69
CA ILE A 71 -20.18 -9.52 -11.46
C ILE A 71 -21.64 -9.98 -11.54
N ASN A 72 -21.87 -11.28 -11.72
CA ASN A 72 -23.21 -11.83 -11.70
C ASN A 72 -23.68 -12.12 -10.26
N GLU A 73 -24.96 -12.51 -10.10
CA GLU A 73 -25.58 -12.72 -8.79
C GLU A 73 -24.93 -13.88 -8.01
N ASP A 74 -24.58 -14.98 -8.68
CA ASP A 74 -23.90 -16.11 -8.03
C ASP A 74 -22.49 -15.75 -7.58
N GLU A 75 -21.79 -14.96 -8.38
CA GLU A 75 -20.49 -14.39 -8.04
C GLU A 75 -20.59 -13.46 -6.83
N ALA A 76 -21.62 -12.59 -6.78
CA ALA A 76 -21.86 -11.69 -5.65
C ALA A 76 -22.16 -12.48 -4.37
N LYS A 77 -23.01 -13.51 -4.42
CA LYS A 77 -23.29 -14.42 -3.28
C LYS A 77 -22.08 -15.22 -2.83
N SER A 78 -21.10 -15.41 -3.71
CA SER A 78 -19.88 -16.15 -3.37
C SER A 78 -18.88 -15.33 -2.57
N LEU A 79 -19.01 -14.00 -2.53
CA LEU A 79 -18.13 -13.11 -1.76
C LEU A 79 -18.28 -13.37 -0.26
N ILE A 80 -17.19 -13.34 0.45
CA ILE A 80 -17.16 -13.55 1.90
C ILE A 80 -16.76 -12.27 2.61
N GLU A 81 -15.62 -11.68 2.22
CA GLU A 81 -15.14 -10.43 2.80
C GLU A 81 -13.98 -9.85 2.00
N PHE A 82 -13.72 -8.58 2.24
CA PHE A 82 -12.50 -7.87 1.85
C PHE A 82 -11.75 -7.45 3.12
N GLU A 83 -10.46 -7.63 3.12
CA GLU A 83 -9.59 -7.15 4.18
C GLU A 83 -8.60 -6.12 3.63
N VAL A 84 -8.28 -5.14 4.45
CA VAL A 84 -7.22 -4.18 4.18
C VAL A 84 -6.27 -4.18 5.37
N GLU A 85 -4.99 -4.42 5.09
CA GLU A 85 -3.93 -4.49 6.08
C GLU A 85 -2.76 -3.61 5.64
N ILE A 86 -1.85 -3.33 6.56
CA ILE A 86 -0.57 -2.69 6.25
C ILE A 86 0.22 -3.64 5.36
N GLY A 87 0.69 -3.16 4.22
CA GLY A 87 1.48 -3.93 3.28
C GLY A 87 2.89 -4.24 3.79
N PRO A 88 3.69 -5.00 3.02
CA PRO A 88 5.04 -5.34 3.42
C PRO A 88 5.92 -4.08 3.47
N GLU A 89 6.59 -3.92 4.58
CA GLU A 89 7.56 -2.85 4.82
C GLU A 89 8.89 -3.45 5.25
N SER A 90 9.98 -2.87 4.78
CA SER A 90 11.30 -3.22 5.27
C SER A 90 11.47 -2.77 6.74
N LYS A 91 12.38 -3.41 7.46
CA LYS A 91 12.67 -3.02 8.84
C LYS A 91 13.13 -1.55 8.97
N ASN A 92 13.81 -1.03 7.95
CA ASN A 92 14.24 0.36 7.92
C ASN A 92 13.05 1.32 7.79
N GLU A 93 12.08 1.03 6.92
CA GLU A 93 10.84 1.81 6.78
C GLU A 93 10.03 1.79 8.06
N GLN A 94 9.91 0.64 8.72
CA GLN A 94 9.24 0.52 10.03
C GLN A 94 9.93 1.38 11.09
N LEU A 95 11.28 1.35 11.16
CA LEU A 95 12.06 2.17 12.09
C LEU A 95 11.94 3.67 11.79
N GLU A 96 11.91 4.07 10.52
CA GLU A 96 11.71 5.46 10.12
C GLU A 96 10.32 5.95 10.54
N SER A 97 9.28 5.15 10.30
CA SER A 97 7.90 5.43 10.72
C SER A 97 7.80 5.55 12.24
N PHE A 98 8.45 4.66 12.99
CA PHE A 98 8.52 4.72 14.45
C PHE A 98 9.23 5.98 14.95
N ASN A 99 10.37 6.32 14.37
CA ASN A 99 11.10 7.55 14.71
C ASN A 99 10.26 8.80 14.39
N GLY A 100 9.52 8.80 13.27
CA GLY A 100 8.56 9.82 12.92
C GLY A 100 7.46 9.97 13.98
N PHE A 101 6.88 8.85 14.40
CA PHE A 101 5.87 8.81 15.45
C PHE A 101 6.42 9.34 16.80
N LEU A 102 7.62 8.91 17.20
CA LEU A 102 8.25 9.40 18.43
C LEU A 102 8.44 10.93 18.43
N ARG A 103 8.69 11.55 17.27
CA ARG A 103 8.83 13.02 17.18
C ARG A 103 7.55 13.76 17.49
N THR A 104 6.38 13.14 17.35
CA THR A 104 5.08 13.74 17.67
C THR A 104 4.72 13.66 19.14
N LEU A 105 5.46 12.89 19.95
CA LEU A 105 5.19 12.65 21.35
C LEU A 105 6.01 13.57 22.27
N ASP A 106 5.50 13.80 23.48
CA ASP A 106 6.25 14.44 24.56
C ASP A 106 7.38 13.55 25.11
N SER A 107 8.35 14.16 25.80
CA SER A 107 9.54 13.47 26.29
C SER A 107 9.25 12.33 27.27
N THR A 108 8.18 12.42 28.05
CA THR A 108 7.83 11.40 29.05
C THR A 108 7.16 10.19 28.43
N THR A 109 6.37 10.38 27.40
CA THR A 109 5.69 9.31 26.65
C THR A 109 6.66 8.55 25.73
N LYS A 110 7.63 9.26 25.12
CA LYS A 110 8.69 8.64 24.28
C LYS A 110 9.43 7.50 24.95
N THR A 111 9.69 7.61 26.25
CA THR A 111 10.48 6.61 27.01
C THR A 111 9.68 5.37 27.39
N LYS A 112 8.36 5.38 27.21
CA LYS A 112 7.47 4.28 27.62
C LYS A 112 7.02 3.39 26.47
N ILE A 113 7.15 3.85 25.23
CA ILE A 113 6.67 3.13 24.05
C ILE A 113 7.84 2.40 23.42
N THR A 114 7.72 1.09 23.28
CA THR A 114 8.69 0.26 22.55
C THR A 114 8.38 0.23 21.06
N PHE A 115 9.33 -0.23 20.28
CA PHE A 115 9.13 -0.45 18.84
C PHE A 115 8.06 -1.52 18.58
N GLU A 116 8.05 -2.57 19.38
CA GLU A 116 7.09 -3.66 19.33
C GLU A 116 5.68 -3.15 19.64
N ASP A 117 5.50 -2.36 20.71
CA ASP A 117 4.20 -1.73 21.05
C ASP A 117 3.67 -0.85 19.92
N TYR A 118 4.58 -0.12 19.24
CA TYR A 118 4.20 0.70 18.08
C TYR A 118 3.71 -0.17 16.94
N LEU A 119 4.41 -1.25 16.60
CA LEU A 119 4.03 -2.12 15.48
C LEU A 119 2.69 -2.82 15.74
N GLU A 120 2.43 -3.26 16.97
CA GLU A 120 1.18 -3.93 17.34
C GLU A 120 -0.04 -2.97 17.32
N ASN A 121 0.17 -1.71 17.70
CA ASN A 121 -0.91 -0.71 17.82
C ASN A 121 -0.89 0.32 16.67
N ARG A 122 -0.16 0.06 15.61
CA ARG A 122 -0.01 0.98 14.49
C ARG A 122 -1.34 1.21 13.78
N ASN A 123 -1.66 2.48 13.56
CA ASN A 123 -2.84 2.86 12.82
C ASN A 123 -2.64 2.57 11.31
N ILE A 124 -3.59 1.88 10.69
CA ILE A 124 -3.58 1.54 9.27
C ILE A 124 -3.40 2.78 8.38
N TYR A 125 -3.94 3.94 8.77
CA TYR A 125 -3.80 5.18 8.01
C TYR A 125 -2.37 5.72 7.94
N THR A 126 -1.42 5.18 8.72
CA THR A 126 -0.01 5.55 8.63
C THR A 126 0.75 4.75 7.58
N ALA A 127 0.16 3.72 7.01
CA ALA A 127 0.77 2.90 5.97
C ALA A 127 0.93 3.66 4.65
N ASN A 128 2.00 3.36 3.93
CA ASN A 128 2.22 3.80 2.56
C ASN A 128 1.76 2.73 1.56
N ILE A 129 1.96 1.46 1.90
CA ILE A 129 1.56 0.31 1.09
C ILE A 129 0.44 -0.41 1.82
N PHE A 130 -0.59 -0.79 1.09
CA PHE A 130 -1.71 -1.56 1.61
C PHE A 130 -1.75 -2.93 0.97
N LEU A 131 -1.99 -3.95 1.80
CA LEU A 131 -2.37 -5.28 1.37
C LEU A 131 -3.89 -5.34 1.34
N LEU A 132 -4.44 -5.58 0.15
CA LEU A 132 -5.86 -5.88 -0.04
C LEU A 132 -6.01 -7.38 -0.24
N ARG A 133 -6.86 -8.01 0.57
CA ARG A 133 -7.22 -9.42 0.44
C ARG A 133 -8.70 -9.54 0.19
N ALA A 134 -9.08 -10.27 -0.84
CA ALA A 134 -10.46 -10.64 -1.11
C ALA A 134 -10.65 -12.12 -0.83
N ARG A 135 -11.76 -12.49 -0.20
CA ARG A 135 -12.17 -13.88 0.06
C ARG A 135 -13.47 -14.20 -0.64
N SER A 136 -13.50 -15.36 -1.28
CA SER A 136 -14.68 -15.81 -2.01
C SER A 136 -14.76 -17.35 -2.05
N ARG A 137 -15.98 -17.89 -2.20
CA ARG A 137 -16.20 -19.30 -2.51
C ARG A 137 -15.92 -19.63 -3.98
N ASN A 138 -15.88 -18.61 -4.84
CA ASN A 138 -15.56 -18.73 -6.28
C ASN A 138 -14.10 -18.34 -6.55
N TYR A 139 -13.29 -19.31 -6.97
CA TYR A 139 -11.85 -19.09 -7.19
C TYR A 139 -11.49 -18.26 -8.44
N LYS A 140 -12.45 -17.93 -9.30
CA LYS A 140 -12.21 -17.21 -10.57
C LYS A 140 -12.62 -15.75 -10.57
N ILE A 141 -13.18 -15.22 -9.46
CA ILE A 141 -13.79 -13.90 -9.42
C ILE A 141 -12.77 -12.75 -9.31
N PHE A 142 -11.58 -13.02 -8.79
CA PHE A 142 -10.66 -12.01 -8.26
C PHE A 142 -10.24 -10.92 -9.23
N LYS A 143 -10.06 -11.27 -10.52
CA LYS A 143 -9.73 -10.27 -11.55
C LYS A 143 -10.83 -9.22 -11.75
N LYS A 144 -12.10 -9.64 -11.70
CA LYS A 144 -13.24 -8.72 -11.77
C LYS A 144 -13.33 -7.82 -10.54
N LEU A 145 -13.03 -8.40 -9.36
CA LEU A 145 -12.98 -7.63 -8.10
C LEU A 145 -11.92 -6.55 -8.15
N GLU A 146 -10.74 -6.79 -8.75
CA GLU A 146 -9.70 -5.79 -8.91
C GLU A 146 -10.18 -4.59 -9.72
N GLU A 147 -10.88 -4.82 -10.83
CA GLU A 147 -11.41 -3.76 -11.68
C GLU A 147 -12.43 -2.90 -10.93
N GLY A 148 -13.33 -3.52 -10.16
CA GLY A 148 -14.32 -2.83 -9.34
C GLY A 148 -13.68 -2.01 -8.22
N LEU A 149 -12.73 -2.62 -7.47
CA LEU A 149 -11.98 -1.91 -6.43
C LEU A 149 -11.19 -0.74 -7.00
N SER A 150 -10.56 -0.91 -8.14
CA SER A 150 -9.83 0.18 -8.79
C SER A 150 -10.73 1.38 -9.10
N LYS A 151 -11.96 1.14 -9.55
CA LYS A 151 -12.92 2.22 -9.81
C LYS A 151 -13.38 2.92 -8.53
N SER A 152 -13.59 2.18 -7.45
CA SER A 152 -14.13 2.74 -6.20
C SER A 152 -13.14 3.61 -5.41
N ILE A 153 -11.84 3.52 -5.69
CA ILE A 153 -10.82 4.37 -5.06
C ILE A 153 -10.83 5.79 -5.67
N TYR A 154 -11.37 5.94 -6.89
CA TYR A 154 -11.54 7.24 -7.53
C TYR A 154 -12.72 7.99 -6.88
N ASN A 155 -12.44 9.16 -6.33
CA ASN A 155 -13.44 10.06 -5.78
C ASN A 155 -13.15 11.51 -6.17
N ASP A 156 -14.17 12.37 -6.06
CA ASP A 156 -14.07 13.79 -6.42
C ASP A 156 -12.98 14.54 -5.65
N PHE A 157 -12.70 14.14 -4.41
CA PHE A 157 -11.65 14.75 -3.60
C PHE A 157 -10.26 14.43 -4.15
N SER A 158 -9.97 13.15 -4.38
CA SER A 158 -8.68 12.70 -4.94
C SER A 158 -8.44 13.28 -6.34
N ASP A 159 -9.48 13.33 -7.17
CA ASP A 159 -9.43 13.95 -8.50
C ASP A 159 -9.17 15.45 -8.41
N THR A 160 -9.81 16.14 -7.47
CA THR A 160 -9.58 17.57 -7.23
C THR A 160 -8.16 17.84 -6.75
N GLU A 161 -7.64 17.08 -5.83
CA GLU A 161 -6.27 17.22 -5.32
C GLU A 161 -5.23 16.94 -6.42
N LYS A 162 -5.44 15.90 -7.22
CA LYS A 162 -4.63 15.63 -8.41
C LYS A 162 -4.66 16.81 -9.39
N SER A 163 -5.84 17.30 -9.73
CA SER A 163 -6.01 18.42 -10.67
C SER A 163 -5.36 19.70 -10.19
N LYS A 164 -5.44 20.01 -8.89
CA LYS A 164 -4.75 21.16 -8.29
C LYS A 164 -3.23 21.02 -8.40
N ARG A 165 -2.68 19.86 -8.04
CA ARG A 165 -1.26 19.57 -8.17
C ARG A 165 -0.82 19.71 -9.63
N ASP A 166 -1.53 19.10 -10.57
CA ASP A 166 -1.19 19.11 -11.99
C ASP A 166 -1.20 20.55 -12.52
N SER A 167 -2.18 21.37 -12.11
CA SER A 167 -2.25 22.77 -12.48
C SER A 167 -1.05 23.57 -11.95
N VAL A 168 -0.60 23.33 -10.73
CA VAL A 168 0.60 23.98 -10.16
C VAL A 168 1.86 23.55 -10.91
N LEU A 169 2.03 22.26 -11.17
CA LEU A 169 3.19 21.75 -11.90
C LEU A 169 3.24 22.24 -13.37
N ILE A 170 2.08 22.38 -14.02
CA ILE A 170 1.98 22.96 -15.37
C ILE A 170 2.37 24.42 -15.35
N LEU A 171 1.88 25.21 -14.40
CA LEU A 171 2.23 26.61 -14.25
C LEU A 171 3.73 26.79 -13.99
N GLU A 172 4.30 25.98 -13.11
CA GLU A 172 5.74 26.00 -12.82
C GLU A 172 6.57 25.64 -14.05
N LYS A 173 6.14 24.62 -14.81
CA LYS A 173 6.75 24.23 -16.08
C LYS A 173 6.72 25.40 -17.09
N GLU A 174 5.59 26.08 -17.26
CA GLU A 174 5.46 27.23 -18.17
C GLU A 174 6.40 28.38 -17.76
N ASN A 175 6.48 28.67 -16.46
CA ASN A 175 7.40 29.69 -15.92
C ASN A 175 8.87 29.34 -16.21
N LEU A 176 9.27 28.08 -16.03
CA LEU A 176 10.62 27.63 -16.33
C LEU A 176 10.92 27.63 -17.83
N GLU A 177 9.95 27.28 -18.67
CA GLU A 177 10.10 27.36 -20.14
C GLU A 177 10.29 28.81 -20.59
N GLN A 178 9.56 29.77 -20.02
CA GLN A 178 9.77 31.21 -20.26
C GLN A 178 11.15 31.65 -19.79
N ALA A 179 11.55 31.27 -18.58
CA ALA A 179 12.89 31.60 -18.05
C ALA A 179 14.01 31.02 -18.92
N LEU A 180 13.82 29.83 -19.47
CA LEU A 180 14.77 29.20 -20.40
C LEU A 180 14.91 30.02 -21.68
N VAL A 181 13.80 30.51 -22.25
CA VAL A 181 13.80 31.38 -23.44
C VAL A 181 14.55 32.69 -23.15
N GLU A 182 14.34 33.30 -21.98
CA GLU A 182 15.02 34.53 -21.59
C GLU A 182 16.54 34.33 -21.42
N VAL A 183 16.95 33.25 -20.74
CA VAL A 183 18.38 32.91 -20.59
C VAL A 183 19.04 32.67 -21.95
N ARG A 184 18.37 31.99 -22.86
CA ARG A 184 18.88 31.78 -24.23
C ARG A 184 19.01 33.07 -25.01
N LYS A 185 18.03 33.98 -24.94
CA LYS A 185 18.11 35.29 -25.54
C LYS A 185 19.28 36.14 -24.97
N MET A 186 19.48 36.09 -23.63
CA MET A 186 20.62 36.75 -23.00
C MET A 186 21.94 36.17 -23.47
N LYS A 187 22.04 34.85 -23.64
CA LYS A 187 23.22 34.16 -24.16
C LYS A 187 23.50 34.54 -25.61
N GLU A 188 22.50 34.59 -26.47
CA GLU A 188 22.63 35.03 -27.86
C GLU A 188 23.08 36.49 -27.95
N ALA A 189 22.43 37.36 -27.19
CA ALA A 189 22.84 38.81 -27.15
C ALA A 189 24.27 38.98 -26.63
N TYR A 190 24.67 38.17 -25.64
CA TYR A 190 26.05 38.22 -25.11
C TYR A 190 27.07 37.74 -26.16
N LEU A 191 26.77 36.67 -26.88
CA LEU A 191 27.61 36.17 -27.97
C LEU A 191 27.73 37.17 -29.13
N ASP A 192 26.64 37.89 -29.49
CA ASP A 192 26.64 38.93 -30.51
C ASP A 192 27.53 40.13 -30.10
N VAL A 193 27.49 40.52 -28.80
CA VAL A 193 28.39 41.55 -28.28
C VAL A 193 29.85 41.13 -28.36
N LEU A 194 30.17 39.88 -27.95
CA LEU A 194 31.52 39.33 -28.05
C LEU A 194 32.04 39.31 -29.47
N GLN A 195 31.19 38.88 -30.43
CA GLN A 195 31.56 38.87 -31.84
C GLN A 195 31.88 40.28 -32.37
N LYS A 196 31.04 41.27 -32.08
CA LYS A 196 31.24 42.65 -32.46
C LYS A 196 32.49 43.27 -31.82
N GLU A 197 32.78 42.93 -30.57
CA GLU A 197 34.00 43.36 -29.87
C GLU A 197 35.25 42.71 -30.51
N SER A 198 35.17 41.41 -30.87
CA SER A 198 36.23 40.70 -31.56
C SER A 198 36.53 41.29 -32.93
N GLU A 199 35.50 41.62 -33.70
CA GLU A 199 35.67 42.31 -35.02
C GLU A 199 36.30 43.68 -34.88
N LYS A 200 35.93 44.48 -33.89
CA LYS A 200 36.54 45.79 -33.61
C LYS A 200 38.00 45.68 -33.13
N ASN A 201 38.32 44.66 -32.34
CA ASN A 201 39.68 44.45 -31.85
C ASN A 201 40.62 43.93 -32.95
N ILE A 202 40.14 43.22 -33.97
CA ILE A 202 40.93 42.82 -35.14
C ILE A 202 41.33 44.08 -35.94
N VAL A 203 40.48 45.12 -35.97
CA VAL A 203 40.78 46.39 -36.68
C VAL A 203 41.72 47.28 -35.85
N SER A 204 41.76 47.15 -34.51
CA SER A 204 42.59 47.98 -33.62
C SER A 204 43.88 47.30 -33.13
N SER A 205 44.17 46.08 -33.52
CA SER A 205 45.39 45.33 -33.12
C SER A 205 46.70 45.83 -33.65
N ASN A 206 46.72 47.04 -34.27
CA ASN A 206 47.94 47.75 -34.63
C ASN A 206 48.53 48.66 -33.54
N LEU A 207 47.94 48.74 -32.36
CA LEU A 207 48.45 49.51 -31.23
C LEU A 207 48.29 48.73 -29.92
N GLY A 208 49.41 48.24 -29.41
CA GLY A 208 49.56 47.42 -28.21
C GLY A 208 48.69 47.78 -27.00
N SER A 209 47.79 46.93 -26.64
CA SER A 209 47.07 46.96 -25.33
C SER A 209 46.86 45.56 -24.82
N PRO A 210 46.90 45.30 -23.49
CA PRO A 210 46.96 43.97 -22.93
C PRO A 210 45.60 43.27 -22.99
N LEU A 211 45.48 42.31 -23.91
CA LEU A 211 44.30 41.44 -24.15
C LEU A 211 43.93 40.46 -23.02
N GLY A 212 44.66 40.44 -21.92
CA GLY A 212 44.47 39.43 -20.88
C GLY A 212 43.23 39.58 -19.98
N PHE A 213 42.74 40.80 -19.76
CA PHE A 213 41.68 41.06 -18.77
C PHE A 213 40.24 40.88 -19.27
N GLN A 214 40.01 40.94 -20.57
CA GLN A 214 38.65 40.81 -21.14
C GLN A 214 38.23 39.37 -21.38
N VAL A 215 39.14 38.46 -21.67
CA VAL A 215 38.86 37.05 -21.93
C VAL A 215 38.37 36.34 -20.66
N GLU A 216 39.01 36.60 -19.53
CA GLU A 216 38.68 35.97 -18.24
C GLU A 216 37.27 36.35 -17.74
N LYS A 217 36.84 37.60 -17.97
CA LYS A 217 35.50 38.11 -17.61
C LYS A 217 34.41 37.61 -18.56
N SER A 218 34.76 37.27 -19.79
CA SER A 218 33.91 36.71 -20.82
C SER A 218 33.60 35.24 -20.53
N GLU A 219 34.60 34.42 -20.23
CA GLU A 219 34.41 33.00 -19.87
C GLU A 219 33.55 32.82 -18.61
N THR A 220 33.68 33.74 -17.62
CA THR A 220 32.91 33.66 -16.36
C THR A 220 31.42 33.88 -16.60
N LYS A 221 31.02 34.85 -17.44
CA LYS A 221 29.60 35.11 -17.76
C LYS A 221 28.97 34.07 -18.62
N GLU A 222 29.70 33.55 -19.62
CA GLU A 222 29.22 32.44 -20.46
C GLU A 222 28.96 31.19 -19.64
N ASN A 223 29.89 30.82 -18.74
CA ASN A 223 29.74 29.71 -17.82
C ASN A 223 28.56 29.91 -16.84
N GLU A 224 28.33 31.15 -16.38
CA GLU A 224 27.17 31.47 -15.53
C GLU A 224 25.85 31.28 -16.25
N LEU A 225 25.73 31.79 -17.50
CA LEU A 225 24.52 31.62 -18.32
C LEU A 225 24.28 30.14 -18.68
N LEU A 226 25.34 29.39 -19.03
CA LEU A 226 25.26 27.97 -19.29
C LEU A 226 24.82 27.18 -18.06
N THR A 227 25.36 27.51 -16.90
CA THR A 227 24.98 26.90 -15.62
C THR A 227 23.50 27.16 -15.29
N LYS A 228 23.00 28.37 -15.52
CA LYS A 228 21.58 28.74 -15.36
C LYS A 228 20.70 27.94 -16.33
N GLU A 229 21.10 27.85 -17.61
CA GLU A 229 20.39 27.05 -18.61
C GLU A 229 20.27 25.56 -18.19
N LEU A 230 21.39 24.96 -17.78
CA LEU A 230 21.42 23.57 -17.29
C LEU A 230 20.56 23.34 -16.05
N ASN A 231 20.58 24.29 -15.10
CA ASN A 231 19.74 24.19 -13.90
C ASN A 231 18.25 24.24 -14.24
N ILE A 232 17.82 25.13 -15.14
CA ILE A 232 16.42 25.21 -15.58
C ILE A 232 16.02 23.92 -16.31
N LEU A 233 16.86 23.37 -17.19
CA LEU A 233 16.62 22.12 -17.86
C LEU A 233 16.47 20.95 -16.89
N ASN A 234 17.29 20.88 -15.84
CA ASN A 234 17.20 19.88 -14.81
C ASN A 234 15.89 19.99 -14.02
N GLN A 235 15.46 21.21 -13.67
CA GLN A 235 14.18 21.45 -13.02
C GLN A 235 13.01 21.06 -13.93
N LEU A 236 13.02 21.44 -15.20
CA LEU A 236 12.01 21.01 -16.18
C LEU A 236 11.92 19.51 -16.33
N ASN A 237 13.04 18.81 -16.35
CA ASN A 237 13.06 17.35 -16.39
C ASN A 237 12.51 16.73 -15.11
N GLY A 238 12.79 17.35 -13.95
CA GLY A 238 12.21 16.96 -12.67
C GLY A 238 10.68 17.05 -12.67
N LEU A 239 10.12 18.21 -13.09
CA LEU A 239 8.67 18.40 -13.19
C LEU A 239 8.00 17.46 -14.19
N LYS A 240 8.61 17.24 -15.35
CA LYS A 240 8.08 16.26 -16.33
C LYS A 240 8.04 14.85 -15.77
N LYS A 241 9.08 14.46 -15.03
CA LYS A 241 9.10 13.15 -14.34
C LYS A 241 8.00 13.05 -13.30
N GLU A 242 7.79 14.11 -12.51
CA GLU A 242 6.77 14.15 -11.47
C GLU A 242 5.35 14.03 -12.04
N LEU A 243 5.05 14.73 -13.13
CA LEU A 243 3.77 14.63 -13.84
C LEU A 243 3.49 13.21 -14.36
N VAL A 244 4.52 12.51 -14.87
CA VAL A 244 4.36 11.14 -15.39
C VAL A 244 4.26 10.12 -14.27
N VAL A 245 5.10 10.22 -13.24
CA VAL A 245 5.16 9.21 -12.14
C VAL A 245 3.90 9.26 -11.28
N ASN A 246 3.30 10.43 -11.11
CA ASN A 246 2.14 10.61 -10.26
C ASN A 246 0.84 10.84 -11.05
N ASP A 247 0.71 10.26 -12.22
CA ASP A 247 -0.50 10.42 -13.03
C ASP A 247 -1.71 9.63 -12.49
N GLU A 248 -1.48 8.50 -11.82
CA GLU A 248 -2.53 7.67 -11.24
C GLU A 248 -2.81 8.04 -9.77
N ILE A 249 -4.08 7.87 -9.33
CA ILE A 249 -4.53 8.11 -7.95
C ILE A 249 -3.97 7.04 -7.00
N PHE A 250 -3.68 5.85 -7.51
CA PHE A 250 -2.98 4.80 -6.78
C PHE A 250 -2.11 3.97 -7.73
N ASP A 251 -0.99 3.46 -7.22
CA ASP A 251 -0.14 2.53 -7.93
C ASP A 251 -0.46 1.09 -7.51
N LYS A 252 -0.55 0.20 -8.50
CA LYS A 252 -0.64 -1.25 -8.25
C LYS A 252 0.76 -1.85 -8.26
N ILE A 253 1.25 -2.26 -7.10
CA ILE A 253 2.52 -3.01 -6.99
C ILE A 253 2.32 -4.45 -7.46
N SER A 254 1.17 -5.05 -7.11
CA SER A 254 0.78 -6.37 -7.59
C SER A 254 -0.73 -6.43 -7.77
N SER A 255 -1.17 -7.30 -8.67
CA SER A 255 -2.57 -7.55 -8.98
C SER A 255 -3.08 -8.81 -8.28
N PHE A 256 -4.40 -8.92 -8.12
CA PHE A 256 -5.01 -10.18 -7.72
C PHE A 256 -4.65 -11.29 -8.71
N LYS A 257 -4.42 -12.48 -8.19
CA LYS A 257 -4.21 -13.66 -9.03
C LYS A 257 -5.53 -14.01 -9.73
N GLU A 258 -5.44 -14.41 -10.99
CA GLU A 258 -6.61 -14.82 -11.77
C GLU A 258 -7.40 -15.96 -11.08
N LYS A 259 -6.66 -16.87 -10.45
CA LYS A 259 -7.23 -17.96 -9.63
C LYS A 259 -6.82 -17.75 -8.18
N GLY A 260 -7.82 -17.70 -7.31
CA GLY A 260 -7.59 -17.60 -5.87
C GLY A 260 -6.87 -18.83 -5.30
N LEU A 261 -6.12 -18.59 -4.25
CA LEU A 261 -5.46 -19.62 -3.46
C LEU A 261 -6.46 -20.22 -2.48
N LEU A 262 -6.40 -21.54 -2.28
CA LEU A 262 -7.25 -22.19 -1.29
C LEU A 262 -6.81 -21.79 0.11
N GLU A 263 -7.75 -21.26 0.90
CA GLU A 263 -7.50 -20.94 2.30
C GLU A 263 -7.46 -22.23 3.13
N HIS A 264 -6.31 -22.48 3.75
CA HIS A 264 -6.10 -23.71 4.52
C HIS A 264 -5.53 -23.41 5.91
N TYR A 265 -6.44 -23.27 6.89
CA TYR A 265 -6.04 -23.14 8.30
C TYR A 265 -6.25 -24.46 9.02
N TRP A 266 -5.15 -25.06 9.51
CA TRP A 266 -5.21 -26.33 10.26
C TRP A 266 -6.11 -26.25 11.52
N TYR A 267 -6.12 -25.08 12.19
CA TYR A 267 -6.92 -24.83 13.40
C TYR A 267 -8.40 -24.58 13.09
N LYS A 268 -8.81 -24.38 11.83
CA LYS A 268 -10.21 -24.29 11.39
C LYS A 268 -10.76 -25.65 10.92
N ASN A 269 -9.95 -26.72 10.92
CA ASN A 269 -10.36 -28.04 10.47
C ASN A 269 -10.99 -28.83 11.61
N TYR A 270 -12.26 -29.18 11.48
CA TYR A 270 -13.02 -29.97 12.49
C TYR A 270 -12.40 -31.31 12.80
N LYS A 271 -11.69 -31.93 11.85
CA LYS A 271 -10.96 -33.19 12.06
C LYS A 271 -9.87 -33.10 13.14
N PHE A 272 -9.32 -31.89 13.42
CA PHE A 272 -8.35 -31.67 14.49
C PHE A 272 -8.98 -31.08 15.75
N ILE A 273 -9.92 -30.15 15.60
CA ILE A 273 -10.56 -29.46 16.73
C ILE A 273 -11.42 -30.41 17.54
N LEU A 274 -12.27 -31.26 16.88
CA LEU A 274 -13.22 -32.13 17.57
C LEU A 274 -12.54 -33.19 18.43
N PRO A 275 -11.49 -33.90 18.00
CA PRO A 275 -10.77 -34.82 18.87
C PRO A 275 -10.15 -34.11 20.09
N ILE A 276 -9.57 -32.93 19.93
CA ILE A 276 -8.97 -32.16 21.03
C ILE A 276 -10.05 -31.76 22.04
N LEU A 277 -11.19 -31.22 21.57
CA LEU A 277 -12.34 -30.86 22.42
C LEU A 277 -12.92 -32.07 23.14
N ALA A 278 -13.06 -33.19 22.46
CA ALA A 278 -13.55 -34.43 23.04
C ALA A 278 -12.63 -34.95 24.16
N LEU A 279 -11.32 -34.86 23.99
CA LEU A 279 -10.33 -35.20 25.01
C LEU A 279 -10.39 -34.28 26.24
N ILE A 280 -10.52 -32.99 26.03
CA ILE A 280 -10.67 -32.00 27.10
C ILE A 280 -11.95 -32.29 27.89
N PHE A 281 -13.06 -32.49 27.19
CA PHE A 281 -14.36 -32.81 27.83
C PHE A 281 -14.29 -34.08 28.63
N LEU A 282 -13.65 -35.12 28.13
CA LEU A 282 -13.49 -36.41 28.79
C LEU A 282 -12.59 -36.29 30.05
N ALA A 283 -11.52 -35.46 29.97
CA ALA A 283 -10.68 -35.17 31.13
C ALA A 283 -11.45 -34.43 32.24
N LEU A 284 -12.27 -33.44 31.86
CA LEU A 284 -13.13 -32.72 32.80
C LEU A 284 -14.19 -33.64 33.43
N ALA A 285 -14.85 -34.45 32.64
CA ALA A 285 -15.85 -35.40 33.10
C ALA A 285 -15.26 -36.43 34.10
N THR A 286 -14.09 -36.99 33.77
CA THR A 286 -13.40 -37.93 34.68
C THR A 286 -12.95 -37.27 35.98
N SER A 287 -12.48 -36.05 35.92
CA SER A 287 -12.10 -35.26 37.09
C SER A 287 -13.32 -34.91 37.98
N PHE A 288 -14.44 -34.55 37.36
CA PHE A 288 -15.68 -34.27 38.07
C PHE A 288 -16.24 -35.52 38.74
N ILE A 289 -16.24 -36.68 38.10
CA ILE A 289 -16.68 -37.94 38.67
C ILE A 289 -15.79 -38.35 39.85
N LYS A 290 -14.47 -38.16 39.77
CA LYS A 290 -13.56 -38.41 40.87
C LYS A 290 -13.82 -37.48 42.06
N PHE A 291 -13.99 -36.18 41.79
CA PHE A 291 -14.33 -35.20 42.81
C PHE A 291 -15.67 -35.54 43.51
N TYR A 292 -16.69 -35.80 42.73
CA TYR A 292 -18.00 -36.20 43.26
C TYR A 292 -17.93 -37.45 44.16
N LYS A 293 -17.21 -38.51 43.71
CA LYS A 293 -16.97 -39.71 44.53
C LYS A 293 -16.18 -39.39 45.81
N HIS A 294 -15.21 -38.49 45.74
CA HIS A 294 -14.43 -38.06 46.91
C HIS A 294 -15.32 -37.37 47.93
N VAL A 295 -16.18 -36.46 47.50
CA VAL A 295 -17.10 -35.72 48.37
C VAL A 295 -18.11 -36.63 49.03
N ILE A 296 -18.66 -37.64 48.33
CA ILE A 296 -19.62 -38.60 48.89
C ILE A 296 -18.96 -39.56 49.89
N ASN A 297 -17.73 -40.00 49.62
CA ASN A 297 -17.00 -40.92 50.51
C ASN A 297 -16.42 -40.20 51.76
N PHE A 298 -16.50 -38.89 51.86
CA PHE A 298 -16.13 -38.14 53.07
C PHE A 298 -17.28 -37.95 54.06
N LYS A 299 -18.49 -38.47 53.77
CA LYS A 299 -19.58 -38.67 54.70
C LYS A 299 -19.56 -40.08 55.24
#